data_928239927edecd1d752858193aef5122
#
_entry.id   928239927edecd1d752858193aef5122
#
_cell.length_a   1.000
_cell.length_b   1.000
_cell.length_c   1.000
_cell.angle_alpha   90.00
_cell.angle_beta   90.00
_cell.angle_gamma   90.00
#
_symmetry.space_group_name_H-M   'P 1'
#
loop_
_entity.id
_entity.type
_entity.pdbx_description
1 polymer ?
#
loop_
_entity_poly.entity_id
_entity_poly.type
_entity_poly.pdbx_seq_one_letter_code
_entity_poly.pdbx_strand_id
1 'polypeptide(L)'
;AVRAFAAQAMNASNIAIVSSGLSQDKLRSLASTSFVRVPAGSALQAAPSKYFGGDYRAALTDAHGHALPNDHFFMAFEGASRANAAPLSVLEALLGGGTSVKWSAGLSPLSQIRDAKAQAFHSALEDTGLFGIHIAAPSAKVADAAKTAAQALKAAADSVSSEDVQRAVAKAKFVLAQEFEGSRVAGHESVAARLLGSSASSLESELDSLSSVKAADVSSAAQALLKGKPSSVALGNVKQLPY
;
A
#
# COMPACT_ATOMS: atom_id res chain seq x y z
N ALA A 1 26.11 -4.31 18.54
CA ALA A 1 24.80 -4.63 17.94
C ALA A 1 24.82 -4.38 16.44
N VAL A 2 25.08 -3.13 15.91
CA VAL A 2 25.00 -2.78 14.49
C VAL A 2 25.95 -3.61 13.60
N ARG A 3 27.24 -3.76 13.99
CA ARG A 3 28.20 -4.58 13.22
C ARG A 3 27.79 -6.07 13.15
N ALA A 4 27.25 -6.61 14.22
CA ALA A 4 26.77 -8.00 14.23
C ALA A 4 25.57 -8.19 13.32
N PHE A 5 24.61 -7.26 13.34
CA PHE A 5 23.48 -7.26 12.41
C PHE A 5 23.94 -7.12 10.95
N ALA A 6 24.84 -6.18 10.67
CA ALA A 6 25.36 -5.99 9.31
C ALA A 6 26.07 -7.25 8.78
N ALA A 7 26.83 -7.96 9.61
CA ALA A 7 27.49 -9.21 9.24
C ALA A 7 26.48 -10.33 8.91
N GLN A 8 25.31 -10.35 9.56
CA GLN A 8 24.24 -11.30 9.25
C GLN A 8 23.43 -10.90 8.01
N ALA A 9 23.15 -9.60 7.84
CA ALA A 9 22.29 -9.09 6.77
C ALA A 9 23.02 -8.96 5.43
N MET A 10 24.30 -8.57 5.43
CA MET A 10 25.10 -8.28 4.23
C MET A 10 25.76 -9.55 3.69
N ASN A 11 24.97 -10.48 3.21
CA ASN A 11 25.44 -11.71 2.54
C ASN A 11 24.69 -11.94 1.22
N ALA A 12 25.19 -12.86 0.39
CA ALA A 12 24.68 -13.08 -0.97
C ALA A 12 23.19 -13.50 -1.00
N SER A 13 22.69 -14.17 0.06
CA SER A 13 21.29 -14.60 0.14
C SER A 13 20.30 -13.47 0.42
N ASN A 14 20.80 -12.30 0.86
CA ASN A 14 19.97 -11.14 1.20
C ASN A 14 20.14 -9.97 0.20
N ILE A 15 20.79 -10.21 -0.94
CA ILE A 15 21.06 -9.17 -1.93
C ILE A 15 20.42 -9.60 -3.25
N ALA A 16 19.57 -8.73 -3.79
CA ALA A 16 19.06 -8.84 -5.16
C ALA A 16 19.62 -7.69 -6.01
N ILE A 17 20.00 -8.00 -7.23
CA ILE A 17 20.50 -7.01 -8.19
C ILE A 17 19.53 -6.99 -9.37
N VAL A 18 18.90 -5.85 -9.58
CA VAL A 18 17.94 -5.63 -10.66
C VAL A 18 18.45 -4.51 -11.56
N SER A 19 18.35 -4.69 -12.86
CA SER A 19 18.76 -3.68 -13.81
C SER A 19 17.84 -3.64 -15.02
N SER A 20 17.69 -2.48 -15.63
CA SER A 20 17.07 -2.31 -16.94
C SER A 20 18.09 -1.78 -17.95
N GLY A 21 17.96 -2.22 -19.21
CA GLY A 21 18.87 -1.80 -20.29
C GLY A 21 20.19 -2.56 -20.36
N LEU A 22 20.39 -3.58 -19.51
CA LEU A 22 21.51 -4.51 -19.60
C LEU A 22 21.02 -5.92 -19.92
N SER A 23 21.80 -6.65 -20.73
CA SER A 23 21.55 -8.10 -20.90
C SER A 23 21.89 -8.84 -19.59
N GLN A 24 21.23 -9.97 -19.38
CA GLN A 24 21.46 -10.80 -18.17
C GLN A 24 22.93 -11.25 -18.05
N ASP A 25 23.59 -11.59 -19.16
CA ASP A 25 24.99 -12.02 -19.14
C ASP A 25 25.90 -10.86 -18.73
N LYS A 26 25.63 -9.64 -19.22
CA LYS A 26 26.37 -8.46 -18.82
C LYS A 26 26.18 -8.12 -17.35
N LEU A 27 24.92 -8.19 -16.86
CA LEU A 27 24.62 -7.99 -15.44
C LEU A 27 25.33 -9.03 -14.57
N ARG A 28 25.28 -10.32 -14.95
CA ARG A 28 25.95 -11.40 -14.23
C ARG A 28 27.47 -11.20 -14.19
N SER A 29 28.09 -10.83 -15.32
CA SER A 29 29.53 -10.54 -15.40
C SER A 29 29.93 -9.38 -14.49
N LEU A 30 29.17 -8.28 -14.49
CA LEU A 30 29.42 -7.14 -13.62
C LEU A 30 29.22 -7.51 -12.13
N ALA A 31 28.18 -8.24 -11.82
CA ALA A 31 27.90 -8.68 -10.46
C ALA A 31 29.02 -9.60 -9.92
N SER A 32 29.46 -10.58 -10.71
CA SER A 32 30.54 -11.50 -10.31
C SER A 32 31.87 -10.80 -10.04
N THR A 33 32.13 -9.68 -10.73
CA THR A 33 33.36 -8.89 -10.53
C THR A 33 33.21 -7.92 -9.34
N SER A 34 32.07 -7.25 -9.22
CA SER A 34 31.88 -6.18 -8.23
C SER A 34 31.55 -6.72 -6.83
N PHE A 35 30.86 -7.85 -6.75
CA PHE A 35 30.37 -8.43 -5.49
C PHE A 35 31.19 -9.65 -5.04
N VAL A 36 32.39 -9.87 -5.58
CA VAL A 36 33.27 -11.00 -5.21
C VAL A 36 33.60 -11.09 -3.71
N ARG A 37 33.54 -9.96 -2.99
CA ARG A 37 33.83 -9.89 -1.55
C ARG A 37 32.58 -10.08 -0.68
N VAL A 38 31.40 -10.20 -1.27
CA VAL A 38 30.19 -10.44 -0.50
C VAL A 38 30.22 -11.89 0.01
N PRO A 39 30.14 -12.10 1.33
CA PRO A 39 30.22 -13.45 1.88
C PRO A 39 28.98 -14.27 1.49
N ALA A 40 29.16 -15.55 1.31
CA ALA A 40 28.05 -16.49 1.29
C ALA A 40 27.39 -16.52 2.69
N GLY A 41 26.07 -16.71 2.74
CA GLY A 41 25.35 -16.78 4.01
C GLY A 41 23.92 -17.31 3.81
N SER A 42 23.18 -17.41 4.89
CA SER A 42 21.78 -17.79 4.87
C SER A 42 20.87 -16.54 4.78
N ALA A 43 19.68 -16.72 4.26
CA ALA A 43 18.65 -15.68 4.28
C ALA A 43 18.35 -15.25 5.73
N LEU A 44 18.20 -13.95 5.92
CA LEU A 44 17.87 -13.39 7.23
C LEU A 44 16.47 -13.87 7.64
N GLN A 45 16.39 -14.55 8.77
CA GLN A 45 15.11 -14.95 9.35
C GLN A 45 14.57 -13.80 10.19
N ALA A 46 13.56 -13.09 9.67
CA ALA A 46 12.84 -12.09 10.43
C ALA A 46 11.77 -12.75 11.33
N ALA A 47 11.58 -12.20 12.54
CA ALA A 47 10.43 -12.60 13.34
C ALA A 47 9.14 -12.13 12.65
N PRO A 48 8.03 -12.90 12.76
CA PRO A 48 6.76 -12.49 12.17
C PRO A 48 6.33 -11.09 12.64
N SER A 49 5.87 -10.29 11.72
CA SER A 49 5.37 -8.94 12.01
C SER A 49 4.11 -9.03 12.87
N LYS A 50 3.95 -8.07 13.79
CA LYS A 50 2.76 -7.98 14.65
C LYS A 50 2.13 -6.61 14.48
N TYR A 51 0.84 -6.61 14.23
CA TYR A 51 0.04 -5.39 14.20
C TYR A 51 -0.60 -5.15 15.57
N PHE A 52 -0.51 -3.94 16.08
CA PHE A 52 -1.01 -3.61 17.43
C PHE A 52 -2.22 -2.66 17.41
N GLY A 53 -2.39 -1.87 16.36
CA GLY A 53 -3.29 -0.73 16.36
C GLY A 53 -2.76 0.42 17.22
N GLY A 54 -3.47 1.52 17.25
CA GLY A 54 -3.13 2.67 18.10
C GLY A 54 -3.63 3.99 17.56
N ASP A 55 -3.47 5.05 18.36
CA ASP A 55 -3.82 6.41 18.00
C ASP A 55 -2.61 7.34 18.18
N TYR A 56 -2.35 8.18 17.20
CA TYR A 56 -1.32 9.20 17.25
C TYR A 56 -1.89 10.54 16.81
N ARG A 57 -1.64 11.58 17.60
CA ARG A 57 -2.14 12.93 17.34
C ARG A 57 -1.02 13.94 17.50
N ALA A 58 -0.86 14.80 16.51
CA ALA A 58 0.10 15.89 16.57
C ALA A 58 -0.41 17.14 15.86
N ALA A 59 0.03 18.29 16.34
CA ALA A 59 -0.15 19.52 15.59
C ALA A 59 0.70 19.49 14.32
N LEU A 60 0.14 19.99 13.22
CA LEU A 60 0.84 20.12 11.95
C LEU A 60 1.01 21.59 11.62
N THR A 61 2.27 22.04 11.64
CA THR A 61 2.64 23.43 11.38
C THR A 61 3.72 23.49 10.31
N ASP A 62 3.82 24.66 9.66
CA ASP A 62 4.94 24.96 8.77
C ASP A 62 6.23 25.21 9.57
N ALA A 63 7.33 25.49 8.87
CA ALA A 63 8.63 25.79 9.49
C ALA A 63 8.62 27.06 10.38
N HIS A 64 7.60 27.90 10.25
CA HIS A 64 7.41 29.13 11.02
C HIS A 64 6.38 28.98 12.16
N GLY A 65 5.80 27.79 12.33
CA GLY A 65 4.82 27.50 13.37
C GLY A 65 3.38 27.84 13.01
N HIS A 66 3.08 28.21 11.76
CA HIS A 66 1.72 28.47 11.32
C HIS A 66 0.99 27.16 11.00
N ALA A 67 -0.30 27.09 11.31
CA ALA A 67 -1.14 25.96 10.92
C ALA A 67 -1.21 25.82 9.41
N LEU A 68 -1.11 24.58 8.90
CA LEU A 68 -1.29 24.30 7.48
C LEU A 68 -2.78 24.40 7.09
N PRO A 69 -3.10 24.64 5.80
CA PRO A 69 -4.47 24.85 5.34
C PRO A 69 -5.36 23.61 5.46
N ASN A 70 -4.75 22.43 5.47
CA ASN A 70 -5.45 21.15 5.61
C ASN A 70 -4.90 20.35 6.78
N ASP A 71 -5.80 19.75 7.52
CA ASP A 71 -5.49 18.68 8.46
C ASP A 71 -5.48 17.33 7.74
N HIS A 72 -4.75 16.38 8.29
CA HIS A 72 -4.64 15.04 7.76
C HIS A 72 -5.14 14.01 8.77
N PHE A 73 -5.96 13.10 8.30
CA PHE A 73 -6.41 11.98 9.09
C PHE A 73 -6.16 10.67 8.32
N PHE A 74 -5.55 9.71 8.99
CA PHE A 74 -5.35 8.37 8.48
C PHE A 74 -6.11 7.41 9.37
N MET A 75 -6.92 6.55 8.77
CA MET A 75 -7.42 5.35 9.41
C MET A 75 -6.82 4.14 8.69
N ALA A 76 -6.20 3.25 9.43
CA ALA A 76 -5.54 2.10 8.86
C ALA A 76 -5.85 0.84 9.68
N PHE A 77 -5.76 -0.31 9.03
CA PHE A 77 -6.03 -1.62 9.57
C PHE A 77 -4.90 -2.56 9.15
N GLU A 78 -4.75 -3.66 9.87
CA GLU A 78 -3.89 -4.74 9.41
C GLU A 78 -4.38 -5.23 8.05
N GLY A 79 -3.50 -5.20 7.07
CA GLY A 79 -3.76 -5.65 5.72
C GLY A 79 -3.38 -7.12 5.54
N ALA A 80 -3.32 -7.54 4.28
CA ALA A 80 -2.91 -8.89 3.91
C ALA A 80 -1.43 -8.92 3.53
N SER A 81 -0.83 -10.11 3.68
CA SER A 81 0.49 -10.40 3.11
C SER A 81 0.45 -10.30 1.59
N ARG A 82 1.63 -10.15 0.97
CA ARG A 82 1.77 -10.05 -0.48
C ARG A 82 1.07 -11.19 -1.24
N ALA A 83 1.17 -12.42 -0.73
CA ALA A 83 0.52 -13.58 -1.34
C ALA A 83 -1.01 -13.49 -1.39
N ASN A 84 -1.62 -12.74 -0.48
CA ASN A 84 -3.07 -12.59 -0.33
C ASN A 84 -3.55 -11.15 -0.60
N ALA A 85 -2.75 -10.35 -1.29
CA ALA A 85 -2.98 -8.92 -1.45
C ALA A 85 -4.10 -8.58 -2.45
N ALA A 86 -4.38 -9.43 -3.43
CA ALA A 86 -5.25 -9.13 -4.56
C ALA A 86 -6.65 -8.60 -4.17
N PRO A 87 -7.40 -9.18 -3.21
CA PRO A 87 -8.70 -8.63 -2.80
C PRO A 87 -8.61 -7.22 -2.21
N LEU A 88 -7.55 -6.91 -1.45
CA LEU A 88 -7.33 -5.58 -0.87
C LEU A 88 -6.88 -4.57 -1.93
N SER A 89 -6.09 -4.96 -2.91
CA SER A 89 -5.73 -4.10 -4.05
C SER A 89 -6.96 -3.75 -4.89
N VAL A 90 -7.89 -4.70 -5.07
CA VAL A 90 -9.17 -4.42 -5.73
C VAL A 90 -10.06 -3.53 -4.86
N LEU A 91 -10.10 -3.73 -3.54
CA LEU A 91 -10.84 -2.87 -2.60
C LEU A 91 -10.28 -1.44 -2.61
N GLU A 92 -8.96 -1.26 -2.65
CA GLU A 92 -8.32 0.05 -2.81
C GLU A 92 -8.79 0.73 -4.11
N ALA A 93 -8.74 0.02 -5.23
CA ALA A 93 -9.17 0.53 -6.52
C ALA A 93 -10.68 0.87 -6.54
N LEU A 94 -11.51 0.08 -5.85
CA LEU A 94 -12.96 0.28 -5.68
C LEU A 94 -13.27 1.55 -4.89
N LEU A 95 -12.70 1.68 -3.69
CA LEU A 95 -12.87 2.85 -2.84
C LEU A 95 -12.28 4.09 -3.50
N GLY A 96 -11.12 3.94 -4.10
CA GLY A 96 -10.49 4.94 -4.96
C GLY A 96 -9.99 6.17 -4.22
N GLY A 97 -10.26 7.34 -4.80
CA GLY A 97 -9.83 8.64 -4.29
C GLY A 97 -8.57 9.18 -4.96
N GLY A 98 -7.64 8.32 -5.37
CA GLY A 98 -6.54 8.69 -6.24
C GLY A 98 -7.02 8.80 -7.69
N THR A 99 -6.69 9.89 -8.39
CA THR A 99 -7.01 10.06 -9.81
C THR A 99 -5.79 9.71 -10.64
N SER A 100 -5.73 8.50 -11.18
CA SER A 100 -4.76 8.15 -12.22
C SER A 100 -5.13 8.81 -13.55
N VAL A 101 -6.42 9.11 -13.75
CA VAL A 101 -6.96 9.71 -14.96
C VAL A 101 -7.88 10.87 -14.58
N LYS A 102 -7.68 12.03 -15.21
CA LYS A 102 -8.42 13.26 -14.92
C LYS A 102 -9.95 13.10 -15.00
N TRP A 103 -10.44 12.22 -15.87
CA TRP A 103 -11.86 11.96 -16.10
C TRP A 103 -12.52 11.00 -15.08
N SER A 104 -11.77 10.38 -14.19
CA SER A 104 -12.31 9.46 -13.18
C SER A 104 -12.67 10.13 -11.85
N ALA A 105 -12.55 11.44 -11.76
CA ALA A 105 -12.97 12.19 -10.57
C ALA A 105 -14.48 12.03 -10.35
N GLY A 106 -14.86 11.65 -9.11
CA GLY A 106 -16.29 11.47 -8.72
C GLY A 106 -16.90 10.11 -9.06
N LEU A 107 -16.15 9.19 -9.66
CA LEU A 107 -16.66 7.84 -9.97
C LEU A 107 -16.53 6.84 -8.81
N SER A 108 -15.57 7.06 -7.91
CA SER A 108 -15.36 6.18 -6.77
C SER A 108 -15.91 6.78 -5.48
N PRO A 109 -16.30 5.96 -4.48
CA PRO A 109 -16.90 6.44 -3.24
C PRO A 109 -16.11 7.54 -2.54
N LEU A 110 -14.77 7.38 -2.43
CA LEU A 110 -13.92 8.38 -1.78
C LEU A 110 -13.76 9.66 -2.61
N SER A 111 -13.81 9.57 -3.93
CA SER A 111 -13.72 10.75 -4.81
C SER A 111 -14.99 11.62 -4.80
N GLN A 112 -16.09 11.11 -4.26
CA GLN A 112 -17.34 11.85 -4.11
C GLN A 112 -17.38 12.72 -2.85
N ILE A 113 -16.43 12.53 -1.92
CA ILE A 113 -16.35 13.33 -0.69
C ILE A 113 -15.99 14.77 -1.07
N ARG A 114 -16.93 15.70 -0.81
CA ARG A 114 -16.73 17.11 -1.14
C ARG A 114 -15.82 17.79 -0.12
N ASP A 115 -15.10 18.80 -0.57
CA ASP A 115 -14.22 19.64 0.25
C ASP A 115 -13.10 18.87 0.97
N ALA A 116 -12.81 17.65 0.53
CA ALA A 116 -11.74 16.82 1.06
C ALA A 116 -11.06 16.02 -0.06
N LYS A 117 -9.81 15.69 0.13
CA LYS A 117 -9.10 14.67 -0.65
C LYS A 117 -9.05 13.41 0.20
N ALA A 118 -9.78 12.39 -0.20
CA ALA A 118 -9.78 11.09 0.46
C ALA A 118 -9.26 10.03 -0.51
N GLN A 119 -8.35 9.19 -0.04
CA GLN A 119 -7.71 8.18 -0.86
C GLN A 119 -7.48 6.90 -0.05
N ALA A 120 -7.88 5.77 -0.60
CA ALA A 120 -7.48 4.47 -0.09
C ALA A 120 -6.03 4.18 -0.46
N PHE A 121 -5.33 3.43 0.38
CA PHE A 121 -4.00 2.92 0.11
C PHE A 121 -3.87 1.50 0.66
N HIS A 122 -3.06 0.70 -0.01
CA HIS A 122 -2.71 -0.65 0.40
C HIS A 122 -1.21 -0.85 0.26
N SER A 123 -0.57 -1.36 1.29
CA SER A 123 0.84 -1.74 1.30
C SER A 123 0.96 -3.17 1.78
N ALA A 124 1.25 -4.07 0.86
CA ALA A 124 1.46 -5.48 1.18
C ALA A 124 2.95 -5.74 1.45
N LEU A 125 3.24 -6.28 2.62
CA LEU A 125 4.55 -6.77 3.02
C LEU A 125 4.61 -8.30 2.81
N GLU A 126 5.72 -8.93 3.14
CA GLU A 126 5.91 -10.36 2.92
C GLU A 126 4.94 -11.21 3.76
N ASP A 127 4.79 -10.90 5.04
CA ASP A 127 4.02 -11.66 6.02
C ASP A 127 2.75 -10.96 6.52
N THR A 128 2.62 -9.66 6.29
CA THR A 128 1.49 -8.82 6.70
C THR A 128 1.26 -7.70 5.69
N GLY A 129 0.48 -6.70 6.05
CA GLY A 129 0.28 -5.50 5.25
C GLY A 129 -0.42 -4.41 6.04
N LEU A 130 -0.62 -3.30 5.39
CA LEU A 130 -1.39 -2.19 5.90
C LEU A 130 -2.40 -1.75 4.84
N PHE A 131 -3.66 -1.68 5.23
CA PHE A 131 -4.72 -1.09 4.40
C PHE A 131 -5.28 0.12 5.12
N GLY A 132 -5.49 1.23 4.42
CA GLY A 132 -6.05 2.40 5.07
C GLY A 132 -6.65 3.41 4.12
N ILE A 133 -7.17 4.48 4.72
CA ILE A 133 -7.71 5.63 4.02
C ILE A 133 -7.04 6.88 4.59
N HIS A 134 -6.45 7.66 3.72
CA HIS A 134 -5.91 8.99 4.01
C HIS A 134 -6.92 10.05 3.60
N ILE A 135 -7.12 11.03 4.48
CA ILE A 135 -8.02 12.16 4.27
C ILE A 135 -7.24 13.43 4.52
N ALA A 136 -7.32 14.37 3.61
CA ALA A 136 -6.80 15.72 3.76
C ALA A 136 -7.94 16.73 3.50
N ALA A 137 -8.25 17.55 4.49
CA ALA A 137 -9.34 18.51 4.43
C ALA A 137 -9.10 19.70 5.38
N PRO A 138 -9.78 20.84 5.18
CA PRO A 138 -9.82 21.88 6.20
C PRO A 138 -10.30 21.35 7.54
N SER A 139 -9.77 21.85 8.66
CA SER A 139 -10.04 21.36 10.02
C SER A 139 -11.53 21.15 10.33
N ALA A 140 -12.40 22.06 9.85
CA ALA A 140 -13.84 21.98 10.06
C ALA A 140 -14.53 20.84 9.25
N LYS A 141 -13.86 20.23 8.29
CA LYS A 141 -14.43 19.22 7.37
C LYS A 141 -13.84 17.82 7.53
N VAL A 142 -12.69 17.69 8.17
CA VAL A 142 -11.96 16.44 8.28
C VAL A 142 -12.75 15.35 9.01
N ALA A 143 -13.51 15.69 10.05
CA ALA A 143 -14.29 14.74 10.81
C ALA A 143 -15.46 14.17 9.98
N ASP A 144 -16.18 15.02 9.25
CA ASP A 144 -17.28 14.59 8.37
C ASP A 144 -16.75 13.75 7.20
N ALA A 145 -15.61 14.14 6.63
CA ALA A 145 -14.96 13.38 5.57
C ALA A 145 -14.51 11.99 6.07
N ALA A 146 -13.94 11.91 7.28
CA ALA A 146 -13.54 10.65 7.91
C ALA A 146 -14.73 9.72 8.15
N LYS A 147 -15.85 10.28 8.64
CA LYS A 147 -17.09 9.52 8.83
C LYS A 147 -17.63 8.98 7.51
N THR A 148 -17.65 9.80 6.46
CA THR A 148 -18.10 9.39 5.12
C THR A 148 -17.20 8.30 4.53
N ALA A 149 -15.87 8.44 4.70
CA ALA A 149 -14.92 7.43 4.26
C ALA A 149 -15.08 6.09 5.00
N ALA A 150 -15.32 6.12 6.31
CA ALA A 150 -15.61 4.93 7.10
C ALA A 150 -16.93 4.27 6.66
N GLN A 151 -17.95 5.05 6.33
CA GLN A 151 -19.21 4.53 5.78
C GLN A 151 -18.99 3.87 4.41
N ALA A 152 -18.16 4.44 3.54
CA ALA A 152 -17.83 3.83 2.25
C ALA A 152 -17.13 2.47 2.41
N LEU A 153 -16.19 2.35 3.35
CA LEU A 153 -15.55 1.07 3.67
C LEU A 153 -16.56 0.06 4.22
N LYS A 154 -17.46 0.49 5.11
CA LYS A 154 -18.53 -0.36 5.66
C LYS A 154 -19.50 -0.83 4.57
N ALA A 155 -19.91 0.05 3.67
CA ALA A 155 -20.78 -0.32 2.55
C ALA A 155 -20.12 -1.38 1.65
N ALA A 156 -18.80 -1.29 1.40
CA ALA A 156 -18.06 -2.31 0.68
C ALA A 156 -18.00 -3.65 1.43
N ALA A 157 -17.98 -3.63 2.76
CA ALA A 157 -18.06 -4.84 3.58
C ALA A 157 -19.45 -5.50 3.54
N ASP A 158 -20.51 -4.69 3.45
CA ASP A 158 -21.88 -5.21 3.41
C ASP A 158 -22.17 -5.86 2.04
N SER A 159 -21.89 -5.19 0.94
CA SER A 159 -22.04 -5.74 -0.42
C SER A 159 -21.37 -4.89 -1.47
N VAL A 160 -20.85 -5.55 -2.52
CA VAL A 160 -20.30 -4.89 -3.71
C VAL A 160 -20.91 -5.52 -4.95
N SER A 161 -21.27 -4.71 -5.95
CA SER A 161 -21.79 -5.23 -7.22
C SER A 161 -20.66 -5.87 -8.06
N SER A 162 -21.01 -6.89 -8.84
CA SER A 162 -20.04 -7.52 -9.76
C SER A 162 -19.49 -6.55 -10.79
N GLU A 163 -20.30 -5.58 -11.24
CA GLU A 163 -19.90 -4.54 -12.18
C GLU A 163 -18.85 -3.60 -11.56
N ASP A 164 -19.06 -3.16 -10.31
CA ASP A 164 -18.10 -2.32 -9.60
C ASP A 164 -16.77 -3.04 -9.40
N VAL A 165 -16.82 -4.35 -9.08
CA VAL A 165 -15.61 -5.16 -8.93
C VAL A 165 -14.88 -5.32 -10.27
N GLN A 166 -15.58 -5.56 -11.36
CA GLN A 166 -14.93 -5.62 -12.68
C GLN A 166 -14.23 -4.31 -13.04
N ARG A 167 -14.86 -3.16 -12.78
CA ARG A 167 -14.22 -1.85 -12.95
C ARG A 167 -13.01 -1.66 -12.04
N ALA A 168 -13.12 -2.08 -10.78
CA ALA A 168 -12.03 -2.01 -9.81
C ALA A 168 -10.84 -2.91 -10.19
N VAL A 169 -11.12 -4.13 -10.66
CA VAL A 169 -10.09 -5.05 -11.18
C VAL A 169 -9.36 -4.44 -12.38
N ALA A 170 -10.09 -3.88 -13.34
CA ALA A 170 -9.46 -3.22 -14.50
C ALA A 170 -8.55 -2.06 -14.07
N LYS A 171 -9.00 -1.26 -13.09
CA LYS A 171 -8.22 -0.16 -12.53
C LYS A 171 -6.99 -0.67 -11.75
N ALA A 172 -7.14 -1.70 -10.91
CA ALA A 172 -6.03 -2.28 -10.16
C ALA A 172 -4.94 -2.83 -11.10
N LYS A 173 -5.34 -3.52 -12.17
CA LYS A 173 -4.43 -3.98 -13.23
C LYS A 173 -3.69 -2.84 -13.92
N PHE A 174 -4.41 -1.76 -14.22
CA PHE A 174 -3.79 -0.59 -14.84
C PHE A 174 -2.75 0.04 -13.91
N VAL A 175 -3.06 0.20 -12.62
CA VAL A 175 -2.12 0.76 -11.64
C VAL A 175 -0.89 -0.14 -11.51
N LEU A 176 -1.08 -1.46 -11.40
CA LEU A 176 0.02 -2.42 -11.33
C LEU A 176 0.93 -2.34 -12.58
N ALA A 177 0.34 -2.32 -13.76
CA ALA A 177 1.10 -2.17 -15.01
C ALA A 177 1.86 -0.83 -15.07
N GLN A 178 1.22 0.25 -14.64
CA GLN A 178 1.83 1.58 -14.60
C GLN A 178 3.01 1.66 -13.63
N GLU A 179 2.96 0.97 -12.48
CA GLU A 179 4.08 0.87 -11.55
C GLU A 179 5.29 0.19 -12.18
N PHE A 180 5.05 -0.86 -12.97
CA PHE A 180 6.12 -1.54 -13.70
C PHE A 180 6.74 -0.70 -14.82
N GLU A 181 5.93 0.07 -15.53
CA GLU A 181 6.36 0.83 -16.71
C GLU A 181 6.78 2.28 -16.38
N GLY A 182 6.10 2.90 -15.41
CA GLY A 182 6.17 4.34 -15.18
C GLY A 182 7.39 4.81 -14.40
N SER A 183 7.93 3.99 -13.51
CA SER A 183 9.09 4.34 -12.69
C SER A 183 10.12 3.22 -12.69
N ARG A 184 11.28 3.49 -13.31
CA ARG A 184 12.40 2.52 -13.29
C ARG A 184 12.79 2.13 -11.87
N VAL A 185 12.83 3.09 -10.94
CA VAL A 185 13.22 2.85 -9.55
C VAL A 185 12.15 2.03 -8.83
N ALA A 186 10.89 2.42 -8.88
CA ALA A 186 9.80 1.69 -8.22
C ALA A 186 9.61 0.27 -8.81
N GLY A 187 9.76 0.13 -10.14
CA GLY A 187 9.74 -1.17 -10.79
C GLY A 187 10.90 -2.07 -10.32
N HIS A 188 12.11 -1.52 -10.20
CA HIS A 188 13.27 -2.27 -9.69
C HIS A 188 13.10 -2.66 -8.22
N GLU A 189 12.60 -1.77 -7.37
CA GLU A 189 12.33 -2.06 -5.96
C GLU A 189 11.27 -3.16 -5.80
N SER A 190 10.21 -3.11 -6.59
CA SER A 190 9.17 -4.12 -6.60
C SER A 190 9.71 -5.49 -7.01
N VAL A 191 10.50 -5.56 -8.09
CA VAL A 191 11.15 -6.82 -8.54
C VAL A 191 12.15 -7.32 -7.51
N ALA A 192 12.97 -6.44 -6.93
CA ALA A 192 13.95 -6.81 -5.90
C ALA A 192 13.26 -7.39 -4.65
N ALA A 193 12.17 -6.76 -4.20
CA ALA A 193 11.38 -7.26 -3.07
C ALA A 193 10.81 -8.66 -3.33
N ARG A 194 10.38 -8.94 -4.57
CA ARG A 194 9.90 -10.28 -4.97
C ARG A 194 11.01 -11.31 -5.04
N LEU A 195 12.19 -10.93 -5.52
CA LEU A 195 13.34 -11.83 -5.60
C LEU A 195 13.90 -12.22 -4.22
N LEU A 196 13.76 -11.35 -3.23
CA LEU A 196 14.19 -11.58 -1.85
C LEU A 196 13.10 -12.25 -1.00
N GLY A 197 11.85 -12.13 -1.41
CA GLY A 197 10.71 -12.75 -0.73
C GLY A 197 10.54 -14.24 -1.07
N SER A 198 9.72 -14.91 -0.28
CA SER A 198 9.39 -16.33 -0.49
C SER A 198 8.44 -16.55 -1.69
N SER A 199 7.75 -15.51 -2.14
CA SER A 199 6.80 -15.55 -3.25
C SER A 199 7.26 -14.67 -4.41
N ALA A 200 8.21 -15.16 -5.19
CA ALA A 200 8.58 -14.55 -6.46
C ALA A 200 7.41 -14.72 -7.45
N SER A 201 6.53 -13.72 -7.55
CA SER A 201 5.47 -13.69 -8.55
C SER A 201 5.89 -12.86 -9.76
N SER A 202 5.52 -13.33 -10.96
CA SER A 202 5.66 -12.54 -12.18
C SER A 202 4.53 -11.50 -12.27
N LEU A 203 4.74 -10.43 -13.04
CA LEU A 203 3.66 -9.47 -13.33
C LEU A 203 2.41 -10.16 -13.86
N GLU A 204 2.59 -11.13 -14.76
CA GLU A 204 1.50 -11.92 -15.34
C GLU A 204 0.70 -12.66 -14.25
N SER A 205 1.39 -13.35 -13.34
CA SER A 205 0.76 -14.04 -12.21
C SER A 205 -0.02 -13.11 -11.30
N GLU A 206 0.47 -11.88 -11.08
CA GLU A 206 -0.25 -10.89 -10.28
C GLU A 206 -1.47 -10.33 -11.01
N LEU A 207 -1.37 -10.09 -12.31
CA LEU A 207 -2.50 -9.68 -13.16
C LEU A 207 -3.59 -10.77 -13.19
N ASP A 208 -3.19 -12.05 -13.22
CA ASP A 208 -4.11 -13.19 -13.14
C ASP A 208 -4.77 -13.28 -11.76
N SER A 209 -4.02 -13.08 -10.70
CA SER A 209 -4.55 -13.04 -9.33
C SER A 209 -5.61 -11.94 -9.17
N LEU A 210 -5.36 -10.74 -9.69
CA LEU A 210 -6.34 -9.65 -9.70
C LEU A 210 -7.58 -10.03 -10.53
N SER A 211 -7.41 -10.75 -11.65
CA SER A 211 -8.52 -11.19 -12.52
C SER A 211 -9.46 -12.17 -11.84
N SER A 212 -8.94 -12.97 -10.92
CA SER A 212 -9.70 -14.01 -10.22
C SER A 212 -10.59 -13.46 -9.09
N VAL A 213 -10.37 -12.20 -8.65
CA VAL A 213 -11.09 -11.61 -7.52
C VAL A 213 -12.57 -11.40 -7.84
N LYS A 214 -13.43 -11.88 -6.96
CA LYS A 214 -14.90 -11.78 -7.03
C LYS A 214 -15.43 -10.79 -5.99
N ALA A 215 -16.68 -10.39 -6.14
CA ALA A 215 -17.37 -9.49 -5.21
C ALA A 215 -17.35 -10.01 -3.76
N ALA A 216 -17.54 -11.31 -3.57
CA ALA A 216 -17.50 -11.94 -2.25
C ALA A 216 -16.10 -11.81 -1.59
N ASP A 217 -15.03 -11.89 -2.36
CA ASP A 217 -13.66 -11.80 -1.86
C ASP A 217 -13.37 -10.37 -1.36
N VAL A 218 -13.83 -9.36 -2.12
CA VAL A 218 -13.69 -7.94 -1.76
C VAL A 218 -14.48 -7.63 -0.49
N SER A 219 -15.74 -8.05 -0.40
CA SER A 219 -16.56 -7.83 0.78
C SER A 219 -15.99 -8.57 2.01
N SER A 220 -15.52 -9.80 1.84
CA SER A 220 -14.87 -10.57 2.92
C SER A 220 -13.59 -9.89 3.41
N ALA A 221 -12.77 -9.36 2.49
CA ALA A 221 -11.58 -8.60 2.83
C ALA A 221 -11.93 -7.32 3.62
N ALA A 222 -12.93 -6.55 3.19
CA ALA A 222 -13.39 -5.37 3.89
C ALA A 222 -13.96 -5.71 5.29
N GLN A 223 -14.69 -6.81 5.42
CA GLN A 223 -15.19 -7.32 6.73
C GLN A 223 -14.03 -7.71 7.65
N ALA A 224 -12.98 -8.33 7.12
CA ALA A 224 -11.80 -8.71 7.90
C ALA A 224 -11.10 -7.47 8.47
N LEU A 225 -10.93 -6.41 7.65
CA LEU A 225 -10.37 -5.14 8.10
C LEU A 225 -11.18 -4.55 9.27
N LEU A 226 -12.50 -4.50 9.14
CA LEU A 226 -13.39 -3.90 10.14
C LEU A 226 -13.46 -4.70 11.46
N LYS A 227 -13.07 -5.98 11.47
CA LYS A 227 -12.94 -6.79 12.69
C LYS A 227 -11.63 -6.53 13.43
N GLY A 228 -10.61 -6.01 12.72
CA GLY A 228 -9.31 -5.69 13.28
C GLY A 228 -9.32 -4.43 14.15
N LYS A 229 -8.26 -4.22 14.92
CA LYS A 229 -8.06 -2.96 15.64
C LYS A 229 -7.63 -1.87 14.65
N PRO A 230 -8.27 -0.70 14.64
CA PRO A 230 -7.80 0.40 13.81
C PRO A 230 -6.51 1.02 14.36
N SER A 231 -5.70 1.56 13.45
CA SER A 231 -4.71 2.57 13.75
C SER A 231 -5.19 3.90 13.22
N SER A 232 -5.09 4.95 14.03
CA SER A 232 -5.43 6.30 13.58
C SER A 232 -4.24 7.25 13.75
N VAL A 233 -4.05 8.10 12.75
CA VAL A 233 -3.08 9.20 12.81
C VAL A 233 -3.81 10.48 12.44
N ALA A 234 -3.77 11.45 13.35
CA ALA A 234 -4.43 12.74 13.20
C ALA A 234 -3.39 13.87 13.31
N LEU A 235 -3.18 14.57 12.20
CA LEU A 235 -2.18 15.64 12.10
C LEU A 235 -2.88 16.95 11.74
N GLY A 236 -2.72 17.98 12.59
CA GLY A 236 -3.33 19.30 12.36
C GLY A 236 -3.92 19.92 13.62
N ASN A 237 -5.14 20.46 13.55
CA ASN A 237 -5.83 21.01 14.71
C ASN A 237 -6.40 19.87 15.58
N VAL A 238 -5.60 19.42 16.53
CA VAL A 238 -5.89 18.25 17.39
C VAL A 238 -7.27 18.33 18.09
N LYS A 239 -7.78 19.52 18.33
CA LYS A 239 -9.08 19.72 18.99
C LYS A 239 -10.30 19.42 18.10
N GLN A 240 -10.11 19.50 16.78
CA GLN A 240 -11.18 19.30 15.79
C GLN A 240 -11.08 17.95 15.06
N LEU A 241 -9.98 17.25 15.21
CA LEU A 241 -9.77 15.96 14.58
C LEU A 241 -10.64 14.86 15.22
N PRO A 242 -11.16 13.90 14.42
CA PRO A 242 -12.00 12.80 14.93
C PRO A 242 -11.23 11.91 15.90
N TYR A 243 -11.96 11.29 16.81
CA TYR A 243 -11.47 10.26 17.75
C TYR A 243 -11.74 8.88 17.18
#